data_24d0971f021ee2546498902ef81940d7
#
_entry.id   24d0971f021ee2546498902ef81940d7
#
_cell.length_a   1.000
_cell.length_b   1.000
_cell.length_c   1.000
_cell.angle_alpha   90.00
_cell.angle_beta   90.00
_cell.angle_gamma   90.00
#
_symmetry.space_group_name_H-M   'P 1'
#
loop_
_entity.id
_entity.type
_entity.pdbx_description
1 polymer ?
#
loop_
_entity_poly.entity_id
_entity_poly.type
_entity_poly.pdbx_seq_one_letter_code
_entity_poly.pdbx_strand_id
1 'polypeptide(L)'
;MKILIYSDNKWVIESIEKYIDFDYELLENVDLESLNQRIDYIFVDMQVKNNGGPSIIRELKRHKITKNTPTALIADREADEFQAKRVGADFFAVKPVSKTKLNKFFNLT
;
A
#
# COMPACT_ATOMS: atom_id res chain seq x y z
N MET A 1 -12.27 7.93 5.89
CA MET A 1 -11.30 7.25 5.02
C MET A 1 -10.90 5.91 5.59
N LYS A 2 -10.80 4.91 4.77
CA LYS A 2 -10.30 3.58 5.17
C LYS A 2 -9.01 3.29 4.45
N ILE A 3 -7.96 3.00 5.21
CA ILE A 3 -6.64 2.71 4.68
C ILE A 3 -6.28 1.28 5.04
N LEU A 4 -5.84 0.52 4.05
CA LEU A 4 -5.43 -0.86 4.22
C LEU A 4 -3.92 -0.94 4.04
N ILE A 5 -3.23 -1.56 5.01
CA ILE A 5 -1.78 -1.73 4.95
C ILE A 5 -1.43 -3.21 5.09
N TYR A 6 -0.57 -3.68 4.21
CA TYR A 6 0.04 -5.01 4.31
C TYR A 6 1.52 -4.83 4.63
N SER A 7 1.89 -5.13 5.86
CA SER A 7 3.28 -5.10 6.32
C SER A 7 3.43 -5.93 7.57
N ASP A 8 4.55 -6.63 7.70
CA ASP A 8 4.91 -7.39 8.90
C ASP A 8 5.79 -6.54 9.84
N ASN A 9 6.10 -5.32 9.41
CA ASN A 9 7.01 -4.43 10.14
C ASN A 9 6.24 -3.22 10.69
N LYS A 10 6.07 -3.21 12.00
CA LYS A 10 5.32 -2.13 12.67
C LYS A 10 5.94 -0.75 12.43
N TRP A 11 7.26 -0.68 12.34
CA TRP A 11 7.94 0.58 12.06
C TRP A 11 7.54 1.16 10.71
N VAL A 12 7.35 0.32 9.71
CA VAL A 12 6.90 0.76 8.38
C VAL A 12 5.49 1.35 8.48
N ILE A 13 4.61 0.66 9.19
CA ILE A 13 3.24 1.13 9.40
C ILE A 13 3.24 2.48 10.10
N GLU A 14 3.99 2.61 11.19
CA GLU A 14 4.08 3.85 11.95
C GLU A 14 4.67 4.99 11.13
N SER A 15 5.66 4.70 10.27
CA SER A 15 6.28 5.74 9.44
C SER A 15 5.31 6.31 8.42
N ILE A 16 4.33 5.52 7.99
CA ILE A 16 3.28 5.99 7.08
C ILE A 16 2.23 6.78 7.86
N GLU A 17 1.73 6.21 8.96
CA GLU A 17 0.68 6.85 9.76
C GLU A 17 1.09 8.22 10.27
N LYS A 18 2.36 8.40 10.56
CA LYS A 18 2.92 9.64 11.07
C LYS A 18 2.56 10.86 10.20
N TYR A 19 2.39 10.66 8.91
CA TYR A 19 2.16 11.75 7.96
C TYR A 19 0.72 11.83 7.45
N ILE A 20 -0.17 10.98 7.95
CA ILE A 20 -1.59 11.07 7.57
C ILE A 20 -2.23 12.17 8.41
N ASP A 21 -2.74 13.19 7.75
CA ASP A 21 -3.27 14.37 8.42
C ASP A 21 -4.80 14.53 8.27
N PHE A 22 -5.49 13.45 7.98
CA PHE A 22 -6.94 13.41 7.91
C PHE A 22 -7.46 12.23 8.74
N ASP A 23 -8.76 12.23 9.05
CA ASP A 23 -9.37 11.15 9.82
C ASP A 23 -9.41 9.87 9.00
N TYR A 24 -8.97 8.77 9.58
CA TYR A 24 -8.95 7.49 8.88
C TYR A 24 -9.10 6.33 9.86
N GLU A 25 -9.56 5.22 9.32
CA GLU A 25 -9.55 3.92 9.99
C GLU A 25 -8.48 3.08 9.32
N LEU A 26 -7.60 2.47 10.12
CA LEU A 26 -6.55 1.61 9.61
C LEU A 26 -6.94 0.14 9.70
N LEU A 27 -6.78 -0.57 8.59
CA LEU A 27 -6.93 -2.03 8.55
C LEU A 27 -5.55 -2.60 8.23
N GLU A 28 -5.09 -3.56 9.02
CA GLU A 28 -3.76 -4.15 8.87
C GLU A 28 -3.86 -5.61 8.49
N ASN A 29 -3.19 -5.98 7.41
CA ASN A 29 -3.01 -7.37 7.00
C ASN A 29 -4.31 -8.18 6.92
N VAL A 30 -5.37 -7.53 6.49
CA VAL A 30 -6.69 -8.17 6.36
C VAL A 30 -6.66 -9.18 5.22
N ASP A 31 -7.21 -10.35 5.46
CA ASP A 31 -7.34 -11.37 4.44
C ASP A 31 -8.24 -10.86 3.32
N LEU A 32 -7.77 -10.98 2.07
CA LEU A 32 -8.55 -10.49 0.92
C LEU A 32 -9.93 -11.14 0.84
N GLU A 33 -10.02 -12.41 1.22
CA GLU A 33 -11.29 -13.14 1.20
C GLU A 33 -12.30 -12.56 2.18
N SER A 34 -11.81 -11.92 3.25
CA SER A 34 -12.67 -11.32 4.28
C SER A 34 -13.04 -9.88 3.96
N LEU A 35 -12.47 -9.31 2.90
CA LEU A 35 -12.65 -7.91 2.59
C LEU A 35 -14.04 -7.69 1.98
N ASN A 36 -14.86 -6.90 2.67
CA ASN A 36 -16.25 -6.66 2.26
C ASN A 36 -16.67 -5.18 2.34
N GLN A 37 -15.70 -4.28 2.41
CA GLN A 37 -15.97 -2.85 2.49
C GLN A 37 -15.04 -2.07 1.58
N ARG A 38 -15.48 -0.90 1.16
CA ARG A 38 -14.69 -0.01 0.32
C ARG A 38 -13.41 0.42 1.04
N ILE A 39 -12.30 0.40 0.32
CA ILE A 39 -11.00 0.87 0.78
C ILE A 39 -10.61 2.08 -0.06
N ASP A 40 -10.14 3.14 0.59
CA ASP A 40 -9.78 4.38 -0.10
C ASP A 40 -8.33 4.40 -0.56
N TYR A 41 -7.41 3.84 0.22
CA TYR A 41 -5.97 3.78 -0.11
C TYR A 41 -5.38 2.48 0.42
N ILE A 42 -4.41 1.94 -0.34
CA ILE A 42 -3.73 0.70 0.05
C ILE A 42 -2.22 0.91 0.00
N PHE A 43 -1.54 0.48 1.06
CA PHE A 43 -0.08 0.45 1.12
C PHE A 43 0.36 -0.99 1.25
N VAL A 44 1.33 -1.41 0.45
CA VAL A 44 1.86 -2.76 0.50
C VAL A 44 3.38 -2.67 0.66
N ASP A 45 3.89 -3.23 1.76
CA ASP A 45 5.32 -3.34 2.01
C ASP A 45 5.90 -4.43 1.11
N MET A 46 6.97 -4.10 0.38
CA MET A 46 7.67 -5.05 -0.49
C MET A 46 8.01 -6.34 0.24
N GLN A 47 8.42 -6.23 1.51
CA GLN A 47 8.92 -7.36 2.30
C GLN A 47 7.83 -8.19 2.97
N VAL A 48 6.58 -7.76 2.93
CA VAL A 48 5.52 -8.48 3.62
C VAL A 48 5.47 -9.94 3.16
N LYS A 49 5.30 -10.85 4.11
CA LYS A 49 5.27 -12.29 3.84
C LYS A 49 6.46 -12.73 3.01
N ASN A 50 7.65 -12.34 3.44
CA ASN A 50 8.90 -12.77 2.82
C ASN A 50 8.98 -12.38 1.34
N ASN A 51 8.97 -11.09 1.07
CA ASN A 51 9.01 -10.50 -0.28
C ASN A 51 7.73 -10.75 -1.10
N GLY A 52 6.61 -10.92 -0.42
CA GLY A 52 5.33 -11.18 -1.08
C GLY A 52 4.54 -9.95 -1.50
N GLY A 53 5.07 -8.75 -1.30
CA GLY A 53 4.36 -7.51 -1.63
C GLY A 53 3.80 -7.46 -3.04
N PRO A 54 4.62 -7.70 -4.08
CA PRO A 54 4.12 -7.69 -5.46
C PRO A 54 2.99 -8.67 -5.71
N SER A 55 3.05 -9.87 -5.11
CA SER A 55 1.99 -10.88 -5.26
C SER A 55 0.68 -10.39 -4.64
N ILE A 56 0.76 -9.73 -3.49
CA ILE A 56 -0.41 -9.17 -2.82
C ILE A 56 -1.05 -8.10 -3.72
N ILE A 57 -0.25 -7.22 -4.30
CA ILE A 57 -0.76 -6.17 -5.19
C ILE A 57 -1.45 -6.80 -6.39
N ARG A 58 -0.88 -7.85 -6.97
CA ARG A 58 -1.50 -8.54 -8.09
C ARG A 58 -2.89 -9.06 -7.72
N GLU A 59 -3.04 -9.65 -6.54
CA GLU A 59 -4.33 -10.12 -6.06
C GLU A 59 -5.30 -8.97 -5.80
N LEU A 60 -4.83 -7.88 -5.20
CA LEU A 60 -5.64 -6.69 -4.96
C LEU A 60 -6.19 -6.12 -6.28
N LYS A 61 -5.39 -6.10 -7.33
CA LYS A 61 -5.80 -5.57 -8.64
C LYS A 61 -6.77 -6.48 -9.38
N ARG A 62 -6.95 -7.72 -8.91
CA ARG A 62 -7.93 -8.67 -9.45
C ARG A 62 -9.19 -8.73 -8.60
N HIS A 63 -9.15 -8.22 -7.37
CA HIS A 63 -10.28 -8.28 -6.45
C HIS A 63 -11.30 -7.21 -6.78
N LYS A 64 -12.58 -7.57 -6.81
CA LYS A 64 -13.65 -6.66 -7.22
C LYS A 64 -13.74 -5.39 -6.38
N ILE A 65 -13.39 -5.47 -5.09
CA ILE A 65 -13.47 -4.32 -4.19
C ILE A 65 -12.27 -3.38 -4.34
N THR A 66 -11.07 -3.92 -4.57
CA THR A 66 -9.83 -3.17 -4.53
C THR A 66 -9.19 -2.89 -5.88
N LYS A 67 -9.70 -3.47 -6.96
CA LYS A 67 -9.04 -3.36 -8.28
C LYS A 67 -8.83 -1.91 -8.74
N ASN A 68 -9.70 -1.00 -8.34
CA ASN A 68 -9.60 0.41 -8.72
C ASN A 68 -9.13 1.31 -7.58
N THR A 69 -8.75 0.74 -6.44
CA THR A 69 -8.27 1.50 -5.28
C THR A 69 -6.80 1.87 -5.49
N PRO A 70 -6.42 3.15 -5.29
CA PRO A 70 -5.01 3.54 -5.37
C PRO A 70 -4.16 2.68 -4.44
N THR A 71 -3.13 2.05 -5.00
CA THR A 71 -2.28 1.10 -4.29
C THR A 71 -0.81 1.48 -4.47
N ALA A 72 -0.09 1.61 -3.35
CA ALA A 72 1.32 1.97 -3.34
C ALA A 72 2.17 0.77 -2.94
N LEU A 73 3.27 0.54 -3.65
CA LEU A 73 4.30 -0.39 -3.23
C LEU A 73 5.38 0.39 -2.48
N ILE A 74 5.66 -0.03 -1.24
CA ILE A 74 6.68 0.59 -0.39
C ILE A 74 7.87 -0.35 -0.35
N ALA A 75 8.97 0.05 -0.96
CA ALA A 75 10.11 -0.82 -1.21
C ALA A 75 11.36 -0.41 -0.42
N ASP A 76 12.39 -1.26 -0.48
CA ASP A 76 13.67 -0.98 0.18
C ASP A 76 14.67 -0.33 -0.78
N ARG A 77 14.46 -0.49 -2.09
CA ARG A 77 15.41 -0.01 -3.12
C ARG A 77 14.67 0.56 -4.31
N GLU A 78 15.29 1.57 -4.93
CA GLU A 78 14.79 2.14 -6.18
C GLU A 78 14.67 1.08 -7.30
N ALA A 79 15.56 0.10 -7.28
CA ALA A 79 15.57 -0.97 -8.28
C ALA A 79 14.27 -1.79 -8.28
N ASP A 80 13.50 -1.74 -7.20
CA ASP A 80 12.24 -2.49 -7.12
C ASP A 80 11.08 -1.80 -7.85
N GLU A 81 11.31 -0.64 -8.44
CA GLU A 81 10.26 0.08 -9.16
C GLU A 81 9.65 -0.74 -10.30
N PHE A 82 10.45 -1.55 -10.97
CA PHE A 82 9.94 -2.40 -12.04
C PHE A 82 8.91 -3.41 -11.52
N GLN A 83 9.04 -3.85 -10.27
CA GLN A 83 8.05 -4.74 -9.64
C GLN A 83 6.71 -4.02 -9.48
N ALA A 84 6.74 -2.76 -9.09
CA ALA A 84 5.52 -1.96 -8.95
C ALA A 84 4.79 -1.87 -10.29
N LYS A 85 5.52 -1.57 -11.35
CA LYS A 85 4.95 -1.45 -12.70
C LYS A 85 4.39 -2.78 -13.18
N ARG A 86 5.09 -3.86 -12.91
CA ARG A 86 4.72 -5.19 -13.37
C ARG A 86 3.39 -5.67 -12.78
N VAL A 87 3.11 -5.32 -11.53
CA VAL A 87 1.89 -5.76 -10.84
C VAL A 87 0.77 -4.73 -10.87
N GLY A 88 1.02 -3.57 -11.47
CA GLY A 88 -0.01 -2.54 -11.61
C GLY A 88 -0.20 -1.65 -10.41
N ALA A 89 0.83 -1.48 -9.57
CA ALA A 89 0.78 -0.52 -8.48
C ALA A 89 0.64 0.89 -9.05
N ASP A 90 -0.16 1.71 -8.39
CA ASP A 90 -0.40 3.08 -8.85
C ASP A 90 0.70 4.03 -8.40
N PHE A 91 1.46 3.64 -7.40
CA PHE A 91 2.50 4.48 -6.83
C PHE A 91 3.64 3.62 -6.27
N PHE A 92 4.84 4.18 -6.26
CA PHE A 92 6.04 3.53 -5.74
C PHE A 92 6.82 4.49 -4.87
N ALA A 93 7.28 4.03 -3.70
CA ALA A 93 8.16 4.81 -2.85
C ALA A 93 9.14 3.91 -2.12
N VAL A 94 10.32 4.45 -1.82
CA VAL A 94 11.36 3.75 -1.06
C VAL A 94 11.30 4.19 0.40
N LYS A 95 11.50 3.25 1.30
CA LYS A 95 11.54 3.51 2.74
C LYS A 95 12.73 4.40 3.12
N PRO A 96 12.57 5.30 4.08
CA PRO A 96 11.32 5.70 4.73
C PRO A 96 10.49 6.61 3.82
N VAL A 97 9.17 6.46 3.87
CA VAL A 97 8.28 7.27 3.05
C VAL A 97 8.28 8.69 3.59
N SER A 98 8.55 9.67 2.71
CA SER A 98 8.53 11.07 3.10
C SER A 98 7.12 11.63 3.05
N LYS A 99 6.91 12.74 3.75
CA LYS A 99 5.64 13.45 3.70
C LYS A 99 5.28 13.87 2.27
N THR A 100 6.27 14.36 1.53
CA THR A 100 6.07 14.78 0.14
C THR A 100 5.58 13.64 -0.75
N LYS A 101 6.22 12.47 -0.63
CA LYS A 101 5.82 11.28 -1.38
C LYS A 101 4.41 10.85 -1.01
N LEU A 102 4.11 10.83 0.28
CA LEU A 102 2.79 10.42 0.76
C LEU A 102 1.70 11.35 0.24
N ASN A 103 1.95 12.66 0.27
CA ASN A 103 1.00 13.64 -0.25
C ASN A 103 0.76 13.46 -1.75
N LYS A 104 1.79 13.14 -2.51
CA LYS A 104 1.64 12.83 -3.94
C LYS A 104 0.73 11.64 -4.14
N PHE A 105 0.90 10.60 -3.34
CA PHE A 105 0.06 9.41 -3.43
C PHE A 105 -1.40 9.75 -3.13
N PHE A 106 -1.67 10.48 -2.06
CA PHE A 106 -3.04 10.83 -1.68
C PHE A 106 -3.72 11.76 -2.70
N ASN A 107 -2.96 12.43 -3.54
CA ASN A 107 -3.50 13.32 -4.56
C ASN A 107 -3.57 12.67 -5.95
N LEU A 108 -3.31 11.38 -6.05
CA LEU A 108 -3.54 10.61 -7.27
C LEU A 108 -5.05 10.45 -7.48
N THR A 109 -5.52 10.88 -8.62
CA THR A 109 -6.93 10.74 -8.98
C THR A 109 -7.10 10.37 -10.44
#